data_ba299a949e306cfacda02355630284e2
#
_entry.id   ba299a949e306cfacda02355630284e2
#
_cell.length_a   1.000
_cell.length_b   1.000
_cell.length_c   1.000
_cell.angle_alpha   90.00
_cell.angle_beta   90.00
_cell.angle_gamma   90.00
#
_symmetry.space_group_name_H-M   'P 1'
#
loop_
_entity.id
_entity.type
_entity.pdbx_description
1 polymer ?
#
loop_
_entity_poly.entity_id
_entity_poly.type
_entity_poly.pdbx_seq_one_letter_code
_entity_poly.pdbx_strand_id
1 'polypeptide(L)'
;WKEHAAIPGIARVQPISAPLEGGLLGVWGGFAPKTETKPAQLAMNGASYNAGCGTWTSLPVPADAVGEEVFTGGAAAIAVPQKGVVVVGGVNKDVFLAAINKLPEGYLLHEPEWYRFNNKVLCYRQGAWTQLLQHSSVARAGCALAYWDGWVYVVGGELKPGIRTSEIVRFRVD
;
A
#
# COMPACT_ATOMS: atom_id res chain seq x y z
N TRP A 1 23.98 6.50 12.50
CA TRP A 1 23.34 5.71 11.48
C TRP A 1 23.96 4.34 11.39
N LYS A 2 23.16 3.31 11.15
CA LYS A 2 23.63 1.96 10.85
C LYS A 2 22.91 1.48 9.60
N GLU A 3 23.67 1.04 8.62
CA GLU A 3 23.15 0.42 7.41
C GLU A 3 22.77 -1.03 7.69
N HIS A 4 21.66 -1.47 7.10
CA HIS A 4 21.15 -2.81 7.20
C HIS A 4 21.03 -3.46 5.83
N ALA A 5 20.75 -4.77 5.78
CA ALA A 5 20.59 -5.51 4.53
C ALA A 5 19.47 -4.91 3.67
N ALA A 6 19.76 -4.69 2.38
CA ALA A 6 18.78 -4.18 1.42
C ALA A 6 17.57 -5.12 1.29
N ILE A 7 16.40 -4.53 1.03
CA ILE A 7 15.19 -5.31 0.76
C ILE A 7 15.38 -6.19 -0.48
N PRO A 8 14.95 -7.47 -0.46
CA PRO A 8 15.04 -8.35 -1.60
C PRO A 8 14.21 -7.91 -2.81
N GLY A 9 14.69 -8.21 -4.01
CA GLY A 9 14.02 -7.90 -5.27
C GLY A 9 14.44 -6.57 -5.87
N ILE A 10 13.51 -5.87 -6.51
CA ILE A 10 13.79 -4.60 -7.17
C ILE A 10 13.95 -3.47 -6.14
N ALA A 11 14.88 -2.55 -6.40
CA ALA A 11 14.96 -1.28 -5.68
C ALA A 11 13.66 -0.51 -5.93
N ARG A 12 13.04 0.03 -4.87
CA ARG A 12 11.67 0.53 -4.94
C ARG A 12 11.46 1.81 -4.15
N VAL A 13 10.54 2.63 -4.61
CA VAL A 13 9.99 3.77 -3.88
C VAL A 13 8.53 3.49 -3.48
N GLN A 14 8.04 4.22 -2.49
CA GLN A 14 6.66 4.14 -1.99
C GLN A 14 6.16 2.73 -1.60
N PRO A 15 7.00 1.86 -0.99
CA PRO A 15 6.44 0.69 -0.33
C PRO A 15 5.63 1.13 0.90
N ILE A 16 4.66 0.33 1.30
CA ILE A 16 4.12 0.42 2.65
C ILE A 16 5.00 -0.34 3.64
N SER A 17 5.05 0.12 4.87
CA SER A 17 5.74 -0.58 5.95
C SER A 17 5.01 -0.44 7.27
N ALA A 18 5.11 -1.46 8.11
CA ALA A 18 4.58 -1.43 9.47
C ALA A 18 5.33 -2.40 10.38
N PRO A 19 5.38 -2.14 11.69
CA PRO A 19 5.87 -3.12 12.64
C PRO A 19 4.97 -4.34 12.67
N LEU A 20 5.60 -5.53 12.79
CA LEU A 20 4.95 -6.81 12.96
C LEU A 20 5.24 -7.35 14.37
N GLU A 21 4.48 -8.38 14.78
CA GLU A 21 4.76 -9.11 16.01
C GLU A 21 6.17 -9.71 15.99
N GLY A 22 6.76 -9.90 17.16
CA GLY A 22 8.11 -10.45 17.29
C GLY A 22 9.24 -9.48 16.93
N GLY A 23 8.99 -8.17 16.89
CA GLY A 23 10.01 -7.15 16.59
C GLY A 23 10.46 -7.13 15.12
N LEU A 24 9.61 -7.59 14.22
CA LEU A 24 9.87 -7.58 12.79
C LEU A 24 9.34 -6.29 12.15
N LEU A 25 9.93 -5.90 11.01
CA LEU A 25 9.43 -4.84 10.13
C LEU A 25 8.87 -5.47 8.86
N GLY A 26 7.57 -5.35 8.63
CA GLY A 26 6.94 -5.75 7.37
C GLY A 26 7.03 -4.64 6.32
N VAL A 27 7.31 -5.01 5.07
CA VAL A 27 7.38 -4.11 3.91
C VAL A 27 6.70 -4.78 2.73
N TRP A 28 5.81 -4.06 2.02
CA TRP A 28 5.11 -4.58 0.84
C TRP A 28 5.02 -3.53 -0.25
N GLY A 29 4.95 -3.98 -1.50
CA GLY A 29 4.66 -3.14 -2.63
C GLY A 29 5.75 -2.14 -2.98
N GLY A 30 5.34 -1.03 -3.55
CA GLY A 30 6.22 -0.02 -4.13
C GLY A 30 6.57 -0.32 -5.59
N PHE A 31 7.39 0.52 -6.20
CA PHE A 31 7.76 0.36 -7.60
C PHE A 31 9.17 0.88 -7.89
N ALA A 32 9.82 0.32 -8.91
CA ALA A 32 11.03 0.86 -9.50
C ALA A 32 10.62 1.88 -10.58
N PRO A 33 11.04 3.14 -10.49
CA PRO A 33 10.76 4.13 -11.52
C PRO A 33 11.37 3.75 -12.87
N LYS A 34 10.76 4.24 -13.96
CA LYS A 34 11.33 4.16 -15.30
C LYS A 34 12.69 4.87 -15.34
N THR A 35 13.63 4.27 -16.04
CA THR A 35 14.94 4.87 -16.38
C THR A 35 15.07 5.01 -17.90
N GLU A 36 16.18 5.54 -18.37
CA GLU A 36 16.48 5.60 -19.81
C GLU A 36 16.54 4.22 -20.47
N THR A 37 16.95 3.20 -19.73
CA THR A 37 17.21 1.85 -20.26
C THR A 37 16.22 0.79 -19.80
N LYS A 38 15.37 1.07 -18.79
CA LYS A 38 14.45 0.09 -18.21
C LYS A 38 13.06 0.70 -17.98
N PRO A 39 12.00 -0.03 -18.31
CA PRO A 39 10.65 0.38 -17.94
C PRO A 39 10.48 0.35 -16.43
N ALA A 40 9.48 1.10 -15.93
CA ALA A 40 9.05 1.00 -14.54
C ALA A 40 8.50 -0.39 -14.24
N GLN A 41 8.72 -0.87 -13.03
CA GLN A 41 8.26 -2.19 -12.57
C GLN A 41 7.57 -2.07 -11.21
N LEU A 42 6.50 -2.80 -11.02
CA LEU A 42 5.82 -2.88 -9.73
C LEU A 42 6.45 -3.99 -8.87
N ALA A 43 6.63 -3.71 -7.59
CA ALA A 43 6.96 -4.72 -6.59
C ALA A 43 5.66 -5.20 -5.96
N MET A 44 5.21 -6.40 -6.29
CA MET A 44 4.01 -7.00 -5.68
C MET A 44 4.33 -7.72 -4.36
N ASN A 45 5.57 -8.17 -4.20
CA ASN A 45 6.00 -8.99 -3.06
C ASN A 45 6.04 -8.23 -1.73
N GLY A 46 5.88 -8.99 -0.66
CA GLY A 46 6.17 -8.56 0.71
C GLY A 46 7.40 -9.26 1.29
N ALA A 47 8.02 -8.62 2.27
CA ALA A 47 9.11 -9.19 3.05
C ALA A 47 9.09 -8.64 4.49
N SER A 48 9.49 -9.45 5.46
CA SER A 48 9.76 -9.01 6.82
C SER A 48 11.25 -8.98 7.11
N TYR A 49 11.67 -7.93 7.79
CA TYR A 49 13.04 -7.74 8.23
C TYR A 49 13.18 -8.00 9.73
N ASN A 50 14.13 -8.82 10.11
CA ASN A 50 14.52 -9.01 11.51
C ASN A 50 15.82 -8.23 11.78
N ALA A 51 15.72 -7.13 12.53
CA ALA A 51 16.86 -6.29 12.85
C ALA A 51 17.87 -6.97 13.80
N GLY A 52 17.45 -7.96 14.57
CA GLY A 52 18.30 -8.70 15.51
C GLY A 52 19.34 -9.60 14.79
N CYS A 53 18.94 -10.25 13.70
CA CYS A 53 19.82 -11.12 12.91
C CYS A 53 20.16 -10.56 11.52
N GLY A 54 19.55 -9.44 11.12
CA GLY A 54 19.87 -8.79 9.83
C GLY A 54 19.31 -9.52 8.59
N THR A 55 18.25 -10.31 8.75
CA THR A 55 17.72 -11.17 7.68
C THR A 55 16.33 -10.76 7.21
N TRP A 56 16.05 -11.03 5.94
CA TRP A 56 14.75 -10.89 5.32
C TRP A 56 14.07 -12.25 5.12
N THR A 57 12.76 -12.30 5.35
CA THR A 57 11.91 -13.45 5.07
C THR A 57 10.73 -13.01 4.20
N SER A 58 10.39 -13.79 3.18
CA SER A 58 9.25 -13.49 2.30
C SER A 58 7.93 -13.49 3.07
N LEU A 59 7.06 -12.55 2.72
CA LEU A 59 5.68 -12.46 3.19
C LEU A 59 4.71 -12.64 2.02
N PRO A 60 3.47 -13.11 2.26
CA PRO A 60 2.47 -13.22 1.22
C PRO A 60 2.17 -11.87 0.56
N VAL A 61 1.87 -11.92 -0.73
CA VAL A 61 1.39 -10.78 -1.50
C VAL A 61 0.04 -10.34 -0.96
N PRO A 62 -0.21 -9.02 -0.81
CA PRO A 62 -1.54 -8.55 -0.44
C PRO A 62 -2.60 -9.05 -1.41
N ALA A 63 -3.68 -9.61 -0.87
CA ALA A 63 -4.79 -10.14 -1.65
C ALA A 63 -6.13 -9.76 -1.02
N ASP A 64 -7.17 -9.67 -1.86
CA ASP A 64 -8.54 -9.38 -1.45
C ASP A 64 -9.33 -10.64 -1.07
N ALA A 65 -10.64 -10.48 -0.83
CA ALA A 65 -11.52 -11.55 -0.38
C ALA A 65 -11.70 -12.69 -1.41
N VAL A 66 -11.42 -12.44 -2.70
CA VAL A 66 -11.49 -13.44 -3.77
C VAL A 66 -10.12 -13.96 -4.19
N GLY A 67 -9.04 -13.51 -3.51
CA GLY A 67 -7.67 -13.93 -3.77
C GLY A 67 -6.98 -13.15 -4.89
N GLU A 68 -7.56 -12.06 -5.38
CA GLU A 68 -6.88 -11.19 -6.34
C GLU A 68 -5.79 -10.36 -5.66
N GLU A 69 -4.61 -10.35 -6.27
CA GLU A 69 -3.47 -9.57 -5.79
C GLU A 69 -3.75 -8.07 -5.84
N VAL A 70 -3.53 -7.40 -4.71
CA VAL A 70 -3.72 -5.96 -4.55
C VAL A 70 -2.37 -5.25 -4.48
N PHE A 71 -2.13 -4.34 -5.41
CA PHE A 71 -0.95 -3.49 -5.37
C PHE A 71 -1.08 -2.42 -4.29
N THR A 72 -0.06 -2.28 -3.46
CA THR A 72 -0.06 -1.36 -2.31
C THR A 72 0.76 -0.08 -2.51
N GLY A 73 1.20 0.19 -3.74
CA GLY A 73 1.86 1.47 -4.06
C GLY A 73 0.91 2.65 -3.86
N GLY A 74 1.38 3.68 -3.15
CA GLY A 74 0.56 4.83 -2.78
C GLY A 74 -0.50 4.57 -1.70
N ALA A 75 -0.59 3.35 -1.16
CA ALA A 75 -1.41 3.03 0.01
C ALA A 75 -0.79 3.56 1.30
N ALA A 76 -1.56 3.55 2.37
CA ALA A 76 -1.07 3.76 3.73
C ALA A 76 -1.25 2.50 4.57
N ALA A 77 -0.34 2.29 5.54
CA ALA A 77 -0.38 1.15 6.45
C ALA A 77 -0.24 1.60 7.90
N ILE A 78 -0.92 0.93 8.81
CA ILE A 78 -0.81 1.15 10.25
C ILE A 78 -0.92 -0.17 11.01
N ALA A 79 -0.04 -0.38 11.99
CA ALA A 79 -0.20 -1.49 12.93
C ALA A 79 -1.29 -1.15 13.95
N VAL A 80 -2.28 -2.03 14.05
CA VAL A 80 -3.37 -1.93 15.04
C VAL A 80 -3.12 -2.98 16.11
N PRO A 81 -3.02 -2.61 17.39
CA PRO A 81 -2.72 -3.53 18.48
C PRO A 81 -3.66 -4.74 18.47
N GLN A 82 -3.10 -5.95 18.53
CA GLN A 82 -3.79 -7.25 18.54
C GLN A 82 -4.63 -7.56 17.28
N LYS A 83 -4.74 -6.65 16.32
CA LYS A 83 -5.50 -6.83 15.08
C LYS A 83 -4.62 -7.06 13.85
N GLY A 84 -3.38 -6.59 13.84
CA GLY A 84 -2.44 -6.72 12.73
C GLY A 84 -2.15 -5.42 12.01
N VAL A 85 -1.73 -5.51 10.74
CA VAL A 85 -1.43 -4.35 9.91
C VAL A 85 -2.60 -4.05 8.99
N VAL A 86 -3.22 -2.90 9.18
CA VAL A 86 -4.31 -2.41 8.33
C VAL A 86 -3.73 -1.57 7.21
N VAL A 87 -4.19 -1.82 5.98
CA VAL A 87 -3.76 -1.15 4.75
C VAL A 87 -4.96 -0.54 4.04
N VAL A 88 -4.83 0.71 3.63
CA VAL A 88 -5.91 1.51 3.04
C VAL A 88 -5.44 2.22 1.79
N GLY A 89 -6.27 2.22 0.76
CA GLY A 89 -6.06 2.99 -0.46
C GLY A 89 -4.99 2.39 -1.36
N GLY A 90 -4.34 3.26 -2.13
CA GLY A 90 -3.35 2.91 -3.13
C GLY A 90 -3.86 2.98 -4.55
N VAL A 91 -2.95 2.94 -5.50
CA VAL A 91 -3.26 3.07 -6.93
C VAL A 91 -3.60 1.72 -7.56
N ASN A 92 -4.35 1.73 -8.65
CA ASN A 92 -4.57 0.53 -9.45
C ASN A 92 -3.28 0.16 -10.21
N LYS A 93 -2.87 -1.11 -10.14
CA LYS A 93 -1.61 -1.61 -10.71
C LYS A 93 -1.48 -1.34 -12.20
N ASP A 94 -2.54 -1.61 -12.97
CA ASP A 94 -2.49 -1.55 -14.45
C ASP A 94 -2.52 -0.11 -14.93
N VAL A 95 -3.42 0.70 -14.40
CA VAL A 95 -3.53 2.14 -14.72
C VAL A 95 -2.24 2.87 -14.36
N PHE A 96 -1.72 2.60 -13.17
CA PHE A 96 -0.49 3.23 -12.70
C PHE A 96 0.72 2.80 -13.52
N LEU A 97 0.91 1.50 -13.75
CA LEU A 97 2.05 0.99 -14.52
C LEU A 97 2.05 1.52 -15.96
N ALA A 98 0.88 1.59 -16.59
CA ALA A 98 0.75 2.19 -17.92
C ALA A 98 1.18 3.66 -17.91
N ALA A 99 0.68 4.45 -16.95
CA ALA A 99 0.95 5.89 -16.88
C ALA A 99 2.42 6.23 -16.59
N ILE A 100 3.09 5.49 -15.69
CA ILE A 100 4.51 5.76 -15.35
C ILE A 100 5.49 5.30 -16.45
N ASN A 101 5.08 4.40 -17.34
CA ASN A 101 5.88 3.99 -18.50
C ASN A 101 5.65 4.90 -19.70
N LYS A 102 4.40 5.21 -20.01
CA LYS A 102 4.01 6.12 -21.08
C LYS A 102 2.70 6.80 -20.71
N LEU A 103 2.81 8.06 -20.29
CA LEU A 103 1.64 8.84 -19.89
C LEU A 103 0.62 8.89 -21.04
N PRO A 104 -0.61 8.35 -20.89
CA PRO A 104 -1.64 8.42 -21.91
C PRO A 104 -2.07 9.88 -22.18
N GLU A 105 -2.43 10.17 -23.41
CA GLU A 105 -3.05 11.46 -23.74
C GLU A 105 -4.35 11.64 -22.93
N GLY A 106 -4.57 12.85 -22.40
CA GLY A 106 -5.73 13.14 -21.57
C GLY A 106 -5.75 12.48 -20.20
N TYR A 107 -4.65 11.83 -19.77
CA TYR A 107 -4.59 11.08 -18.51
C TYR A 107 -5.15 11.83 -17.31
N LEU A 108 -4.92 13.13 -17.18
CA LEU A 108 -5.38 13.92 -16.05
C LEU A 108 -6.85 14.40 -16.16
N LEU A 109 -7.49 14.18 -17.30
CA LEU A 109 -8.84 14.68 -17.59
C LEU A 109 -9.96 13.74 -17.14
N HIS A 110 -9.63 12.48 -16.81
CA HIS A 110 -10.61 11.50 -16.38
C HIS A 110 -11.17 11.78 -14.99
N GLU A 111 -12.40 11.30 -14.75
CA GLU A 111 -13.01 11.32 -13.42
C GLU A 111 -12.30 10.34 -12.46
N PRO A 112 -12.42 10.51 -11.13
CA PRO A 112 -11.71 9.68 -10.15
C PRO A 112 -11.91 8.17 -10.33
N GLU A 113 -13.09 7.73 -10.69
CA GLU A 113 -13.44 6.32 -10.87
C GLU A 113 -12.64 5.62 -11.97
N TRP A 114 -12.23 6.37 -12.99
CA TRP A 114 -11.42 5.83 -14.09
C TRP A 114 -10.04 5.34 -13.61
N TYR A 115 -9.46 5.98 -12.59
CA TYR A 115 -8.15 5.60 -12.04
C TYR A 115 -8.21 4.34 -11.20
N ARG A 116 -9.41 3.89 -10.81
CA ARG A 116 -9.65 2.65 -10.07
C ARG A 116 -8.75 2.52 -8.83
N PHE A 117 -8.57 3.61 -8.07
CA PHE A 117 -7.82 3.54 -6.82
C PHE A 117 -8.45 2.48 -5.91
N ASN A 118 -7.59 1.77 -5.18
CA ASN A 118 -8.03 0.69 -4.31
C ASN A 118 -9.02 1.20 -3.26
N ASN A 119 -10.23 0.63 -3.28
CA ASN A 119 -11.33 0.94 -2.38
C ASN A 119 -11.56 -0.14 -1.30
N LYS A 120 -10.59 -1.05 -1.14
CA LYS A 120 -10.61 -2.14 -0.17
C LYS A 120 -9.71 -1.78 1.01
N VAL A 121 -10.14 -2.14 2.22
CA VAL A 121 -9.31 -2.13 3.42
C VAL A 121 -8.83 -3.54 3.66
N LEU A 122 -7.53 -3.74 3.64
CA LEU A 122 -6.89 -5.03 3.88
C LEU A 122 -6.29 -5.09 5.27
N CYS A 123 -6.21 -6.28 5.83
CA CYS A 123 -5.53 -6.55 7.09
C CYS A 123 -4.57 -7.73 6.93
N TYR A 124 -3.32 -7.53 7.31
CA TYR A 124 -2.32 -8.58 7.45
C TYR A 124 -2.20 -9.01 8.90
N ARG A 125 -2.47 -10.28 9.17
CA ARG A 125 -2.37 -10.86 10.51
C ARG A 125 -1.96 -12.32 10.44
N GLN A 126 -1.04 -12.77 11.30
CA GLN A 126 -0.62 -14.18 11.43
C GLN A 126 -0.26 -14.84 10.09
N GLY A 127 0.41 -14.12 9.21
CA GLY A 127 0.87 -14.67 7.92
C GLY A 127 -0.16 -14.64 6.80
N ALA A 128 -1.35 -14.06 6.99
CA ALA A 128 -2.41 -14.03 6.00
C ALA A 128 -2.99 -12.63 5.79
N TRP A 129 -3.48 -12.39 4.57
CA TRP A 129 -4.26 -11.21 4.22
C TRP A 129 -5.75 -11.49 4.29
N THR A 130 -6.51 -10.54 4.79
CA THR A 130 -7.97 -10.54 4.77
C THR A 130 -8.48 -9.17 4.33
N GLN A 131 -9.59 -9.14 3.62
CA GLN A 131 -10.30 -7.89 3.33
C GLN A 131 -11.30 -7.61 4.46
N LEU A 132 -11.15 -6.47 5.13
CA LEU A 132 -12.04 -6.07 6.22
C LEU A 132 -13.32 -5.44 5.70
N LEU A 133 -13.20 -4.52 4.73
CA LEU A 133 -14.32 -3.82 4.13
C LEU A 133 -13.95 -3.30 2.73
N GLN A 134 -14.97 -2.81 2.03
CA GLN A 134 -14.83 -2.11 0.75
C GLN A 134 -15.76 -0.90 0.75
N HIS A 135 -15.22 0.29 0.44
CA HIS A 135 -16.00 1.51 0.37
C HIS A 135 -15.30 2.57 -0.49
N SER A 136 -16.07 3.34 -1.24
CA SER A 136 -15.51 4.38 -2.14
C SER A 136 -14.71 5.47 -1.41
N SER A 137 -15.08 5.80 -0.17
CA SER A 137 -14.38 6.83 0.62
C SER A 137 -12.93 6.48 0.97
N VAL A 138 -12.52 5.22 0.84
CA VAL A 138 -11.11 4.81 1.04
C VAL A 138 -10.34 4.68 -0.27
N ALA A 139 -10.97 4.92 -1.43
CA ALA A 139 -10.34 4.92 -2.75
C ALA A 139 -9.49 6.18 -2.93
N ARG A 140 -8.32 6.20 -2.31
CA ARG A 140 -7.39 7.34 -2.33
C ARG A 140 -5.94 6.88 -2.25
N ALA A 141 -5.02 7.70 -2.75
CA ALA A 141 -3.59 7.46 -2.62
C ALA A 141 -2.95 8.50 -1.70
N GLY A 142 -1.85 8.14 -1.03
CA GLY A 142 -1.08 9.07 -0.20
C GLY A 142 -1.83 9.62 1.01
N CYS A 143 -2.85 8.92 1.51
CA CYS A 143 -3.53 9.30 2.76
C CYS A 143 -2.64 9.00 3.98
N ALA A 144 -2.93 9.66 5.09
CA ALA A 144 -2.36 9.29 6.39
C ALA A 144 -3.33 8.41 7.17
N LEU A 145 -2.80 7.53 8.03
CA LEU A 145 -3.58 6.72 8.96
C LEU A 145 -3.24 7.05 10.39
N ALA A 146 -4.24 7.05 11.26
CA ALA A 146 -4.09 7.09 12.70
C ALA A 146 -5.03 6.06 13.33
N TYR A 147 -4.59 5.42 14.42
CA TYR A 147 -5.43 4.53 15.22
C TYR A 147 -5.63 5.11 16.59
N TRP A 148 -6.89 5.24 17.00
CA TRP A 148 -7.26 5.70 18.33
C TRP A 148 -8.63 5.14 18.73
N ASP A 149 -8.73 4.64 19.96
CA ASP A 149 -9.96 4.18 20.61
C ASP A 149 -10.79 3.20 19.74
N GLY A 150 -10.14 2.18 19.15
CA GLY A 150 -10.79 1.18 18.31
C GLY A 150 -11.10 1.63 16.88
N TRP A 151 -10.73 2.85 16.49
CA TRP A 151 -10.98 3.41 15.17
C TRP A 151 -9.69 3.64 14.39
N VAL A 152 -9.72 3.27 13.13
CA VAL A 152 -8.72 3.72 12.16
C VAL A 152 -9.28 4.94 11.43
N TYR A 153 -8.54 6.04 11.50
CA TYR A 153 -8.84 7.29 10.80
C TYR A 153 -8.02 7.35 9.53
N VAL A 154 -8.68 7.68 8.42
CA VAL A 154 -8.07 7.91 7.11
C VAL A 154 -8.14 9.40 6.82
N VAL A 155 -7.00 10.05 6.70
CA VAL A 155 -6.91 11.52 6.62
C VAL A 155 -6.36 11.94 5.27
N GLY A 156 -7.10 12.75 4.55
CA GLY A 156 -6.68 13.35 3.28
C GLY A 156 -6.40 12.33 2.18
N GLY A 157 -5.43 12.62 1.35
CA GLY A 157 -5.00 11.82 0.20
C GLY A 157 -5.45 12.38 -1.14
N GLU A 158 -5.08 11.73 -2.22
CA GLU A 158 -5.50 12.05 -3.59
C GLU A 158 -6.66 11.14 -4.03
N LEU A 159 -7.69 11.73 -4.64
CA LEU A 159 -8.81 11.02 -5.26
C LEU A 159 -8.50 10.63 -6.71
N LYS A 160 -7.64 11.39 -7.36
CA LYS A 160 -7.00 11.13 -8.65
C LYS A 160 -5.71 11.96 -8.72
N PRO A 161 -4.80 11.70 -9.67
CA PRO A 161 -3.56 12.46 -9.79
C PRO A 161 -3.80 13.98 -9.78
N GLY A 162 -3.20 14.68 -8.82
CA GLY A 162 -3.31 16.13 -8.66
C GLY A 162 -4.56 16.63 -7.93
N ILE A 163 -5.58 15.82 -7.69
CA ILE A 163 -6.80 16.22 -6.96
C ILE A 163 -6.80 15.60 -5.57
N ARG A 164 -6.66 16.43 -4.58
CA ARG A 164 -6.58 16.08 -3.16
C ARG A 164 -7.89 16.29 -2.43
N THR A 165 -8.07 15.57 -1.32
CA THR A 165 -9.20 15.75 -0.41
C THR A 165 -8.70 16.11 0.99
N SER A 166 -9.45 16.92 1.71
CA SER A 166 -9.26 17.19 3.14
C SER A 166 -10.16 16.34 4.04
N GLU A 167 -10.96 15.45 3.46
CA GLU A 167 -11.87 14.59 4.22
C GLU A 167 -11.13 13.69 5.19
N ILE A 168 -11.76 13.49 6.34
CA ILE A 168 -11.39 12.47 7.33
C ILE A 168 -12.54 11.47 7.40
N VAL A 169 -12.25 10.22 7.14
CA VAL A 169 -13.18 9.10 7.35
C VAL A 169 -12.62 8.14 8.37
N ARG A 170 -13.47 7.35 9.01
CA ARG A 170 -13.03 6.35 9.98
C ARG A 170 -13.86 5.07 9.90
N PHE A 171 -13.24 3.96 10.29
CA PHE A 171 -13.91 2.67 10.44
C PHE A 171 -13.37 1.93 11.67
N ARG A 172 -14.14 0.98 12.18
CA ARG A 172 -13.69 0.09 13.26
C ARG A 172 -12.94 -1.12 12.71
N VAL A 173 -12.00 -1.59 13.52
CA VAL A 173 -11.33 -2.89 13.30
C VAL A 173 -11.71 -3.79 14.46
N ASP A 174 -12.72 -4.62 14.23
CA ASP A 174 -13.25 -5.55 15.24
C ASP A 174 -12.41 -6.82 15.37
#